data_aa698fef80f713b40d12c6bb8711ec38
#
_entry.id   aa698fef80f713b40d12c6bb8711ec38
#
_cell.length_a   1.000
_cell.length_b   1.000
_cell.length_c   1.000
_cell.angle_alpha   90.00
_cell.angle_beta   90.00
_cell.angle_gamma   90.00
#
_symmetry.space_group_name_H-M   'P 1'
#
loop_
_entity.id
_entity.type
_entity.pdbx_description
1 polymer ?
#
loop_
_entity_poly.entity_id
_entity_poly.type
_entity_poly.pdbx_seq_one_letter_code
_entity_poly.pdbx_strand_id
1 'polypeptide(L)'
;MPKNNDRLILVSGATGQQGGAALKHLRDRGFPVRALTRDPSQEKARKLVGRGTEVARGDLDDHASLTRALDGVYGVHSVQNWREGLEAEVRQGNNLTDAARRSRVSHLIYSSVSGADLKTGIPHFDSKWQIEEHLRTSGVHFTILRPVFFMENWLGVRDAVDQGTLALPLRPETRLQMIAVDDIGAFVAMAFEKPGHWQDQTRELAGDELSMEELTERLGRASGRQVRYQQVPWDDWERQVGHELTVMWRWFEEHGYHVDTALVRQEYPQLTGFDRWLSQHWLLRRTA
;
A
#
# COMPACT_ATOMS: atom_id res chain seq x y z
N MET A 1 0.73 -29.46 4.86
CA MET A 1 0.41 -28.05 5.18
C MET A 1 -1.11 -27.90 5.16
N PRO A 2 -1.73 -27.11 6.07
CA PRO A 2 -3.15 -26.83 5.99
C PRO A 2 -3.48 -26.20 4.63
N LYS A 3 -4.65 -26.53 4.08
CA LYS A 3 -5.10 -25.94 2.81
C LYS A 3 -5.41 -24.45 3.03
N ASN A 4 -5.36 -23.64 1.98
CA ASN A 4 -5.66 -22.20 2.11
C ASN A 4 -7.05 -21.93 2.67
N ASN A 5 -8.05 -22.76 2.33
CA ASN A 5 -9.43 -22.65 2.80
C ASN A 5 -9.63 -22.87 4.32
N ASP A 6 -8.61 -23.38 5.03
CA ASP A 6 -8.66 -23.56 6.49
C ASP A 6 -7.98 -22.39 7.25
N ARG A 7 -7.47 -21.39 6.52
CA ARG A 7 -6.69 -20.28 7.07
C ARG A 7 -7.43 -18.95 6.86
N LEU A 8 -8.28 -18.58 7.81
CA LEU A 8 -9.01 -17.32 7.76
C LEU A 8 -8.05 -16.13 7.92
N ILE A 9 -8.09 -15.17 6.99
CA ILE A 9 -7.26 -13.97 7.03
C ILE A 9 -8.12 -12.75 7.33
N LEU A 10 -7.76 -12.02 8.39
CA LEU A 10 -8.36 -10.71 8.67
C LEU A 10 -7.60 -9.62 7.88
N VAL A 11 -8.34 -8.76 7.21
CA VAL A 11 -7.79 -7.63 6.44
C VAL A 11 -8.32 -6.33 7.03
N SER A 12 -7.43 -5.49 7.61
CA SER A 12 -7.75 -4.11 7.93
C SER A 12 -7.68 -3.24 6.67
N GLY A 13 -8.37 -2.10 6.66
CA GLY A 13 -8.38 -1.24 5.46
C GLY A 13 -8.98 -1.89 4.21
N ALA A 14 -9.78 -2.95 4.33
CA ALA A 14 -10.31 -3.77 3.23
C ALA A 14 -11.13 -2.99 2.18
N THR A 15 -11.68 -1.83 2.54
CA THR A 15 -12.41 -0.93 1.65
C THR A 15 -11.51 0.10 0.94
N GLY A 16 -10.23 0.14 1.28
CA GLY A 16 -9.20 0.99 0.68
C GLY A 16 -8.44 0.30 -0.46
N GLN A 17 -7.42 0.98 -0.97
CA GLN A 17 -6.64 0.49 -2.11
C GLN A 17 -5.86 -0.79 -1.75
N GLN A 18 -4.94 -0.74 -0.80
CA GLN A 18 -4.08 -1.88 -0.44
C GLN A 18 -4.87 -3.05 0.15
N GLY A 19 -5.74 -2.78 1.14
CA GLY A 19 -6.56 -3.82 1.75
C GLY A 19 -7.53 -4.47 0.75
N GLY A 20 -8.08 -3.68 -0.19
CA GLY A 20 -8.93 -4.19 -1.26
C GLY A 20 -8.18 -5.09 -2.24
N ALA A 21 -6.95 -4.71 -2.62
CA ALA A 21 -6.09 -5.54 -3.47
C ALA A 21 -5.69 -6.84 -2.75
N ALA A 22 -5.26 -6.76 -1.48
CA ALA A 22 -4.94 -7.93 -0.68
C ALA A 22 -6.13 -8.89 -0.56
N LEU A 23 -7.32 -8.37 -0.27
CA LEU A 23 -8.56 -9.14 -0.19
C LEU A 23 -8.84 -9.90 -1.49
N LYS A 24 -8.73 -9.23 -2.64
CA LYS A 24 -8.92 -9.83 -3.96
C LYS A 24 -7.96 -11.00 -4.17
N HIS A 25 -6.64 -10.76 -4.01
CA HIS A 25 -5.62 -11.78 -4.25
C HIS A 25 -5.66 -12.96 -3.26
N LEU A 26 -6.05 -12.72 -2.00
CA LEU A 26 -6.27 -13.78 -1.01
C LEU A 26 -7.42 -14.68 -1.43
N ARG A 27 -8.55 -14.12 -1.84
CA ARG A 27 -9.71 -14.89 -2.30
C ARG A 27 -9.39 -15.67 -3.58
N ASP A 28 -8.71 -15.08 -4.54
CA ASP A 28 -8.31 -15.74 -5.78
C ASP A 28 -7.41 -16.96 -5.52
N ARG A 29 -6.70 -16.98 -4.36
CA ARG A 29 -5.90 -18.13 -3.88
C ARG A 29 -6.66 -19.04 -2.91
N GLY A 30 -7.96 -18.84 -2.72
CA GLY A 30 -8.82 -19.70 -1.92
C GLY A 30 -8.72 -19.49 -0.40
N PHE A 31 -8.21 -18.37 0.07
CA PHE A 31 -8.28 -18.01 1.49
C PHE A 31 -9.67 -17.48 1.84
N PRO A 32 -10.29 -17.94 2.93
CA PRO A 32 -11.40 -17.22 3.53
C PRO A 32 -10.90 -15.88 4.08
N VAL A 33 -11.65 -14.81 3.85
CA VAL A 33 -11.23 -13.46 4.24
C VAL A 33 -12.31 -12.82 5.11
N ARG A 34 -11.87 -12.22 6.21
CA ARG A 34 -12.66 -11.36 7.10
C ARG A 34 -12.18 -9.91 6.93
N ALA A 35 -13.05 -9.06 6.41
CA ALA A 35 -12.80 -7.63 6.27
C ALA A 35 -13.16 -6.90 7.57
N LEU A 36 -12.20 -6.19 8.16
CA LEU A 36 -12.42 -5.34 9.33
C LEU A 36 -12.94 -3.97 8.89
N THR A 37 -14.04 -3.50 9.47
CA THR A 37 -14.59 -2.16 9.23
C THR A 37 -15.28 -1.60 10.48
N ARG A 38 -15.20 -0.29 10.67
CA ARG A 38 -15.94 0.41 11.74
C ARG A 38 -17.45 0.37 11.52
N ASP A 39 -17.86 0.39 10.25
CA ASP A 39 -19.27 0.41 9.88
C ASP A 39 -19.58 -0.58 8.73
N PRO A 40 -20.12 -1.76 9.05
CA PRO A 40 -20.55 -2.75 8.06
C PRO A 40 -21.72 -2.29 7.17
N SER A 41 -22.45 -1.24 7.56
CA SER A 41 -23.60 -0.73 6.82
C SER A 41 -23.20 0.13 5.60
N GLN A 42 -21.95 0.59 5.54
CA GLN A 42 -21.47 1.37 4.41
C GLN A 42 -21.53 0.57 3.10
N GLU A 43 -21.83 1.25 2.02
CA GLU A 43 -21.98 0.63 0.69
C GLU A 43 -20.73 -0.18 0.28
N LYS A 44 -19.52 0.36 0.53
CA LYS A 44 -18.26 -0.32 0.22
C LYS A 44 -18.12 -1.64 1.00
N ALA A 45 -18.50 -1.67 2.28
CA ALA A 45 -18.47 -2.89 3.10
C ALA A 45 -19.53 -3.90 2.64
N ARG A 46 -20.76 -3.45 2.35
CA ARG A 46 -21.82 -4.32 1.81
C ARG A 46 -21.44 -4.99 0.48
N LYS A 47 -20.73 -4.27 -0.40
CA LYS A 47 -20.22 -4.84 -1.66
C LYS A 47 -19.21 -6.00 -1.43
N LEU A 48 -18.49 -6.02 -0.31
CA LEU A 48 -17.59 -7.12 0.04
C LEU A 48 -18.38 -8.38 0.43
N VAL A 49 -19.45 -8.23 1.21
CA VAL A 49 -20.34 -9.34 1.58
C VAL A 49 -20.92 -10.02 0.33
N GLY A 50 -21.44 -9.24 -0.62
CA GLY A 50 -21.99 -9.73 -1.88
C GLY A 50 -20.99 -10.54 -2.74
N ARG A 51 -19.70 -10.46 -2.40
CA ARG A 51 -18.63 -11.24 -3.05
C ARG A 51 -18.12 -12.40 -2.19
N GLY A 52 -18.85 -12.80 -1.13
CA GLY A 52 -18.49 -13.92 -0.27
C GLY A 52 -17.38 -13.63 0.73
N THR A 53 -17.16 -12.36 1.09
CA THR A 53 -16.22 -11.95 2.15
C THR A 53 -16.99 -11.79 3.45
N GLU A 54 -16.50 -12.36 4.55
CA GLU A 54 -17.03 -12.06 5.89
C GLU A 54 -16.68 -10.62 6.26
N VAL A 55 -17.63 -9.87 6.82
CA VAL A 55 -17.39 -8.50 7.30
C VAL A 55 -17.59 -8.47 8.80
N ALA A 56 -16.53 -8.12 9.53
CA ALA A 56 -16.55 -7.96 10.98
C ALA A 56 -16.54 -6.46 11.34
N ARG A 57 -17.41 -6.08 12.28
CA ARG A 57 -17.34 -4.76 12.90
C ARG A 57 -16.19 -4.71 13.88
N GLY A 58 -15.27 -3.75 13.71
CA GLY A 58 -14.20 -3.50 14.65
C GLY A 58 -13.55 -2.15 14.41
N ASP A 59 -13.03 -1.60 15.50
CA ASP A 59 -12.28 -0.35 15.52
C ASP A 59 -10.86 -0.63 16.01
N LEU A 60 -9.86 -0.09 15.33
CA LEU A 60 -8.46 -0.25 15.70
C LEU A 60 -8.12 0.43 17.04
N ASP A 61 -8.99 1.30 17.53
CA ASP A 61 -8.91 1.92 18.85
C ASP A 61 -9.73 1.20 19.94
N ASP A 62 -10.51 0.15 19.58
CA ASP A 62 -11.30 -0.66 20.52
C ASP A 62 -10.76 -2.10 20.64
N HIS A 63 -9.97 -2.37 21.67
CA HIS A 63 -9.38 -3.68 21.92
C HIS A 63 -10.41 -4.83 22.04
N ALA A 64 -11.59 -4.56 22.60
CA ALA A 64 -12.63 -5.58 22.75
C ALA A 64 -13.21 -5.96 21.37
N SER A 65 -13.39 -4.99 20.48
CA SER A 65 -13.84 -5.24 19.11
C SER A 65 -12.79 -6.01 18.30
N LEU A 66 -11.50 -5.67 18.46
CA LEU A 66 -10.40 -6.39 17.82
C LEU A 66 -10.32 -7.85 18.27
N THR A 67 -10.47 -8.11 19.59
CA THR A 67 -10.47 -9.48 20.12
C THR A 67 -11.59 -10.32 19.47
N ARG A 68 -12.79 -9.76 19.35
CA ARG A 68 -13.90 -10.45 18.67
C ARG A 68 -13.64 -10.67 17.18
N ALA A 69 -13.09 -9.66 16.50
CA ALA A 69 -12.80 -9.75 15.08
C ALA A 69 -11.68 -10.76 14.76
N LEU A 70 -10.78 -11.02 15.71
CA LEU A 70 -9.67 -11.95 15.57
C LEU A 70 -10.00 -13.39 15.99
N ASP A 71 -11.21 -13.66 16.44
CA ASP A 71 -11.61 -15.02 16.80
C ASP A 71 -11.53 -15.98 15.59
N GLY A 72 -10.77 -17.07 15.74
CA GLY A 72 -10.53 -18.05 14.69
C GLY A 72 -9.64 -17.58 13.53
N VAL A 73 -9.02 -16.41 13.60
CA VAL A 73 -8.15 -15.84 12.55
C VAL A 73 -6.79 -16.51 12.57
N TYR A 74 -6.36 -17.03 11.42
CA TYR A 74 -5.01 -17.54 11.19
C TYR A 74 -3.98 -16.43 10.97
N GLY A 75 -4.32 -15.44 10.14
CA GLY A 75 -3.41 -14.38 9.77
C GLY A 75 -4.06 -13.01 9.68
N VAL A 76 -3.26 -11.97 9.78
CA VAL A 76 -3.71 -10.56 9.70
C VAL A 76 -2.94 -9.82 8.63
N HIS A 77 -3.64 -9.12 7.73
CA HIS A 77 -3.04 -8.06 6.91
C HIS A 77 -3.37 -6.71 7.55
N SER A 78 -2.33 -6.02 8.01
CA SER A 78 -2.39 -4.77 8.78
C SER A 78 -2.07 -3.57 7.89
N VAL A 79 -3.06 -2.70 7.68
CA VAL A 79 -2.94 -1.41 6.98
C VAL A 79 -3.65 -0.35 7.82
N GLN A 80 -2.97 0.75 8.12
CA GLN A 80 -3.51 1.92 8.81
C GLN A 80 -3.67 3.09 7.85
N ASN A 81 -4.41 4.11 8.28
CA ASN A 81 -4.63 5.33 7.53
C ASN A 81 -3.90 6.52 8.20
N TRP A 82 -2.74 6.89 7.69
CA TRP A 82 -1.96 8.02 8.19
C TRP A 82 -2.71 9.36 8.20
N ARG A 83 -3.75 9.51 7.36
CA ARG A 83 -4.58 10.73 7.29
C ARG A 83 -5.44 10.97 8.53
N GLU A 84 -5.58 9.99 9.42
CA GLU A 84 -6.22 10.16 10.73
C GLU A 84 -5.27 10.76 11.77
N GLY A 85 -4.02 11.04 11.38
CA GLY A 85 -2.94 11.57 12.20
C GLY A 85 -1.91 10.50 12.52
N LEU A 86 -0.66 10.93 12.64
CA LEU A 86 0.49 10.02 12.82
C LEU A 86 0.42 9.25 14.14
N GLU A 87 0.03 9.93 15.22
CA GLU A 87 -0.17 9.28 16.52
C GLU A 87 -1.28 8.23 16.48
N ALA A 88 -2.36 8.52 15.74
CA ALA A 88 -3.45 7.56 15.55
C ALA A 88 -2.96 6.35 14.73
N GLU A 89 -2.18 6.58 13.66
CA GLU A 89 -1.61 5.50 12.85
C GLU A 89 -0.75 4.55 13.72
N VAL A 90 0.19 5.09 14.50
CA VAL A 90 1.06 4.32 15.40
C VAL A 90 0.25 3.54 16.44
N ARG A 91 -0.66 4.21 17.13
CA ARG A 91 -1.53 3.59 18.13
C ARG A 91 -2.36 2.45 17.52
N GLN A 92 -2.97 2.66 16.37
CA GLN A 92 -3.80 1.68 15.68
C GLN A 92 -2.99 0.48 15.19
N GLY A 93 -1.79 0.71 14.65
CA GLY A 93 -0.86 -0.37 14.25
C GLY A 93 -0.44 -1.23 15.43
N ASN A 94 -0.06 -0.60 16.54
CA ASN A 94 0.34 -1.28 17.77
C ASN A 94 -0.83 -2.03 18.39
N ASN A 95 -2.02 -1.44 18.46
CA ASN A 95 -3.22 -2.09 18.99
C ASN A 95 -3.57 -3.38 18.22
N LEU A 96 -3.49 -3.33 16.88
CA LEU A 96 -3.78 -4.51 16.05
C LEU A 96 -2.71 -5.59 16.24
N THR A 97 -1.44 -5.21 16.35
CA THR A 97 -0.32 -6.11 16.66
C THR A 97 -0.52 -6.81 18.01
N ASP A 98 -0.84 -6.04 19.03
CA ASP A 98 -1.08 -6.58 20.38
C ASP A 98 -2.31 -7.48 20.45
N ALA A 99 -3.37 -7.13 19.72
CA ALA A 99 -4.57 -7.96 19.64
C ALA A 99 -4.26 -9.27 18.88
N ALA A 100 -3.49 -9.22 17.80
CA ALA A 100 -3.05 -10.41 17.06
C ALA A 100 -2.21 -11.35 17.94
N ARG A 101 -1.28 -10.80 18.74
CA ARG A 101 -0.52 -11.58 19.72
C ARG A 101 -1.42 -12.28 20.75
N ARG A 102 -2.34 -11.53 21.37
CA ARG A 102 -3.27 -12.07 22.37
C ARG A 102 -4.17 -13.17 21.81
N SER A 103 -4.58 -13.02 20.55
CA SER A 103 -5.39 -13.99 19.82
C SER A 103 -4.57 -15.14 19.20
N ARG A 104 -3.26 -15.18 19.43
CA ARG A 104 -2.34 -16.22 18.90
C ARG A 104 -2.41 -16.35 17.37
N VAL A 105 -2.52 -15.22 16.68
CA VAL A 105 -2.43 -15.16 15.21
C VAL A 105 -1.08 -15.73 14.76
N SER A 106 -1.09 -16.60 13.78
CA SER A 106 0.10 -17.32 13.30
C SER A 106 1.01 -16.47 12.41
N HIS A 107 0.47 -15.42 11.75
CA HIS A 107 1.25 -14.58 10.85
C HIS A 107 0.59 -13.21 10.65
N LEU A 108 1.33 -12.12 10.88
CA LEU A 108 0.88 -10.76 10.63
C LEU A 108 1.70 -10.15 9.48
N ILE A 109 1.02 -9.70 8.43
CA ILE A 109 1.67 -8.96 7.33
C ILE A 109 1.35 -7.49 7.49
N TYR A 110 2.38 -6.67 7.65
CA TYR A 110 2.26 -5.22 7.81
C TYR A 110 2.65 -4.49 6.52
N SER A 111 1.79 -3.59 6.05
CA SER A 111 2.11 -2.67 4.95
C SER A 111 2.76 -1.40 5.49
N SER A 112 4.08 -1.36 5.40
CA SER A 112 4.92 -0.22 5.74
C SER A 112 5.21 0.65 4.51
N VAL A 113 6.40 1.23 4.41
CA VAL A 113 6.91 2.01 3.28
C VAL A 113 8.41 1.78 3.11
N SER A 114 8.91 1.79 1.87
CA SER A 114 10.37 1.76 1.61
C SER A 114 11.04 3.00 2.18
N GLY A 115 12.17 2.82 2.84
CA GLY A 115 12.89 3.89 3.53
C GLY A 115 12.39 4.22 4.94
N ALA A 116 11.44 3.47 5.52
CA ALA A 116 10.94 3.71 6.87
C ALA A 116 12.06 3.74 7.93
N ASP A 117 13.10 2.91 7.79
CA ASP A 117 14.24 2.79 8.70
C ASP A 117 15.36 3.81 8.46
N LEU A 118 15.23 4.66 7.46
CA LEU A 118 16.29 5.60 7.07
C LEU A 118 16.28 6.93 7.83
N LYS A 119 15.35 7.12 8.81
CA LYS A 119 15.18 8.37 9.55
C LYS A 119 15.09 9.58 8.62
N THR A 120 14.20 9.47 7.66
CA THR A 120 14.06 10.44 6.55
C THR A 120 13.55 11.80 7.00
N GLY A 121 12.98 11.91 8.20
CA GLY A 121 12.25 13.09 8.65
C GLY A 121 10.89 13.27 7.99
N ILE A 122 10.45 12.29 7.20
CA ILE A 122 9.10 12.26 6.60
C ILE A 122 8.16 11.68 7.66
N PRO A 123 7.21 12.47 8.20
CA PRO A 123 6.45 12.05 9.38
C PRO A 123 5.71 10.72 9.22
N HIS A 124 5.08 10.48 8.06
CA HIS A 124 4.36 9.22 7.81
C HIS A 124 5.29 8.02 7.44
N PHE A 125 6.60 8.21 7.24
CA PHE A 125 7.59 7.14 7.20
C PHE A 125 8.01 6.77 8.63
N ASP A 126 8.23 7.79 9.46
CA ASP A 126 8.65 7.62 10.85
C ASP A 126 7.55 6.95 11.69
N SER A 127 6.26 7.24 11.45
CA SER A 127 5.16 6.54 12.11
C SER A 127 5.14 5.05 11.76
N LYS A 128 5.41 4.71 10.50
CA LYS A 128 5.48 3.30 10.06
C LYS A 128 6.67 2.57 10.68
N TRP A 129 7.80 3.24 10.78
CA TRP A 129 8.96 2.66 11.46
C TRP A 129 8.65 2.32 12.92
N GLN A 130 7.97 3.20 13.67
CA GLN A 130 7.55 2.92 15.04
C GLN A 130 6.65 1.68 15.13
N ILE A 131 5.74 1.47 14.16
CA ILE A 131 4.91 0.26 14.11
C ILE A 131 5.77 -0.98 13.79
N GLU A 132 6.74 -0.87 12.88
CA GLU A 132 7.67 -1.97 12.59
C GLU A 132 8.47 -2.39 13.82
N GLU A 133 9.01 -1.42 14.58
CA GLU A 133 9.78 -1.70 15.81
C GLU A 133 8.92 -2.43 16.86
N HIS A 134 7.67 -1.97 17.05
CA HIS A 134 6.73 -2.64 17.94
C HIS A 134 6.40 -4.08 17.46
N LEU A 135 6.13 -4.25 16.18
CA LEU A 135 5.84 -5.56 15.60
C LEU A 135 7.00 -6.54 15.76
N ARG A 136 8.24 -6.10 15.50
CA ARG A 136 9.46 -6.93 15.63
C ARG A 136 9.67 -7.46 17.07
N THR A 137 9.25 -6.70 18.05
CA THR A 137 9.40 -7.07 19.47
C THR A 137 8.14 -7.75 20.06
N SER A 138 7.07 -7.84 19.28
CA SER A 138 5.76 -8.35 19.76
C SER A 138 5.74 -9.85 20.05
N GLY A 139 6.60 -10.64 19.40
CA GLY A 139 6.57 -12.11 19.43
C GLY A 139 5.55 -12.74 18.48
N VAL A 140 4.89 -11.97 17.61
CA VAL A 140 4.08 -12.49 16.49
C VAL A 140 5.01 -12.71 15.31
N HIS A 141 4.90 -13.85 14.60
CA HIS A 141 5.57 -13.99 13.31
C HIS A 141 5.03 -12.98 12.32
N PHE A 142 5.91 -12.28 11.65
CA PHE A 142 5.53 -11.16 10.79
C PHE A 142 6.12 -11.24 9.38
N THR A 143 5.52 -10.50 8.47
CA THR A 143 6.16 -10.04 7.23
C THR A 143 5.93 -8.53 7.12
N ILE A 144 6.98 -7.77 6.90
CA ILE A 144 6.89 -6.34 6.63
C ILE A 144 7.08 -6.13 5.13
N LEU A 145 6.06 -5.60 4.47
CA LEU A 145 6.14 -5.18 3.08
C LEU A 145 6.36 -3.66 3.03
N ARG A 146 7.41 -3.24 2.36
CA ARG A 146 7.79 -1.84 2.20
C ARG A 146 7.63 -1.41 0.73
N PRO A 147 6.41 -1.08 0.29
CA PRO A 147 6.21 -0.57 -1.05
C PRO A 147 6.81 0.82 -1.20
N VAL A 148 7.23 1.14 -2.43
CA VAL A 148 7.60 2.49 -2.88
C VAL A 148 6.35 3.30 -3.26
N PHE A 149 6.49 4.42 -3.98
CA PHE A 149 5.39 5.26 -4.44
C PHE A 149 4.37 4.48 -5.28
N PHE A 150 3.06 4.70 -5.05
CA PHE A 150 2.01 3.96 -5.76
C PHE A 150 1.74 4.56 -7.14
N MET A 151 1.64 3.70 -8.16
CA MET A 151 1.22 4.13 -9.50
C MET A 151 -0.17 4.79 -9.48
N GLU A 152 -1.05 4.35 -8.59
CA GLU A 152 -2.40 4.89 -8.41
C GLU A 152 -2.43 6.36 -8.00
N ASN A 153 -1.34 6.90 -7.42
CA ASN A 153 -1.24 8.32 -7.07
C ASN A 153 -1.29 9.22 -8.32
N TRP A 154 -0.84 8.72 -9.47
CA TRP A 154 -0.88 9.46 -10.73
C TRP A 154 -2.31 9.68 -11.25
N LEU A 155 -3.29 8.94 -10.77
CA LEU A 155 -4.70 9.22 -11.12
C LEU A 155 -5.15 10.60 -10.62
N GLY A 156 -4.50 11.15 -9.58
CA GLY A 156 -4.78 12.47 -9.05
C GLY A 156 -4.35 13.64 -9.96
N VAL A 157 -3.45 13.40 -10.92
CA VAL A 157 -2.97 14.44 -11.86
C VAL A 157 -3.63 14.33 -13.24
N ARG A 158 -4.62 13.45 -13.41
CA ARG A 158 -5.25 13.19 -14.71
C ARG A 158 -5.77 14.45 -15.39
N ASP A 159 -6.48 15.31 -14.65
CA ASP A 159 -7.08 16.52 -15.21
C ASP A 159 -5.99 17.48 -15.74
N ALA A 160 -4.87 17.61 -15.05
CA ALA A 160 -3.74 18.42 -15.50
C ALA A 160 -3.09 17.82 -16.76
N VAL A 161 -2.92 16.51 -16.81
CA VAL A 161 -2.43 15.78 -17.98
C VAL A 161 -3.40 15.94 -19.18
N ASP A 162 -4.70 15.87 -18.96
CA ASP A 162 -5.70 16.11 -19.98
C ASP A 162 -5.72 17.58 -20.47
N GLN A 163 -5.21 18.52 -19.65
CA GLN A 163 -4.97 19.91 -20.03
C GLN A 163 -3.59 20.12 -20.68
N GLY A 164 -2.78 19.08 -20.83
CA GLY A 164 -1.49 19.11 -21.51
C GLY A 164 -0.30 19.50 -20.63
N THR A 165 -0.41 19.42 -19.31
CA THR A 165 0.69 19.79 -18.40
C THR A 165 0.79 18.80 -17.23
N LEU A 166 2.04 18.42 -16.89
CA LEU A 166 2.38 17.76 -15.62
C LEU A 166 3.31 18.70 -14.84
N ALA A 167 2.81 19.25 -13.73
CA ALA A 167 3.54 20.22 -12.90
C ALA A 167 3.96 19.56 -11.58
N LEU A 168 5.29 19.42 -11.36
CA LEU A 168 5.88 18.80 -10.17
C LEU A 168 7.14 19.56 -9.77
N PRO A 169 7.61 19.47 -8.50
CA PRO A 169 8.81 20.18 -8.04
C PRO A 169 10.12 19.49 -8.44
N LEU A 170 10.09 18.21 -8.80
CA LEU A 170 11.27 17.41 -9.13
C LEU A 170 11.93 17.90 -10.44
N ARG A 171 13.23 17.68 -10.59
CA ARG A 171 13.91 17.88 -11.87
C ARG A 171 13.41 16.87 -12.92
N PRO A 172 13.45 17.21 -14.20
CA PRO A 172 13.00 16.32 -15.29
C PRO A 172 13.69 14.93 -15.28
N GLU A 173 14.97 14.89 -14.92
CA GLU A 173 15.81 13.69 -14.86
C GLU A 173 15.65 12.88 -13.56
N THR A 174 15.02 13.45 -12.52
CA THR A 174 14.82 12.74 -11.25
C THR A 174 14.00 11.48 -11.47
N ARG A 175 14.55 10.35 -11.01
CA ARG A 175 13.92 9.04 -11.15
C ARG A 175 13.09 8.68 -9.93
N LEU A 176 11.90 8.15 -10.14
CA LEU A 176 11.01 7.71 -9.09
C LEU A 176 10.62 6.25 -9.30
N GLN A 177 10.89 5.42 -8.30
CA GLN A 177 10.41 4.04 -8.28
C GLN A 177 8.93 4.00 -7.89
N MET A 178 8.18 3.11 -8.55
CA MET A 178 6.73 3.00 -8.38
C MET A 178 6.30 1.54 -8.34
N ILE A 179 5.15 1.28 -7.68
CA ILE A 179 4.52 -0.04 -7.65
C ILE A 179 3.01 0.07 -7.85
N ALA A 180 2.41 -0.87 -8.57
CA ALA A 180 0.96 -1.01 -8.64
C ALA A 180 0.41 -1.59 -7.33
N VAL A 181 -0.68 -1.03 -6.82
CA VAL A 181 -1.31 -1.51 -5.58
C VAL A 181 -1.81 -2.96 -5.71
N ASP A 182 -2.21 -3.38 -6.90
CA ASP A 182 -2.62 -4.77 -7.16
C ASP A 182 -1.46 -5.75 -6.90
N ASP A 183 -0.22 -5.39 -7.25
CA ASP A 183 0.97 -6.20 -6.98
C ASP A 183 1.27 -6.31 -5.47
N ILE A 184 1.06 -5.23 -4.70
CA ILE A 184 1.17 -5.31 -3.23
C ILE A 184 0.21 -6.37 -2.69
N GLY A 185 -1.03 -6.39 -3.18
CA GLY A 185 -2.00 -7.42 -2.84
C GLY A 185 -1.55 -8.83 -3.19
N ALA A 186 -0.88 -8.99 -4.34
CA ALA A 186 -0.31 -10.28 -4.76
C ALA A 186 0.79 -10.75 -3.80
N PHE A 187 1.70 -9.85 -3.37
CA PHE A 187 2.73 -10.16 -2.38
C PHE A 187 2.15 -10.53 -1.02
N VAL A 188 1.11 -9.84 -0.55
CA VAL A 188 0.39 -10.21 0.68
C VAL A 188 -0.12 -11.66 0.58
N ALA A 189 -0.76 -12.01 -0.52
CA ALA A 189 -1.30 -13.36 -0.68
C ALA A 189 -0.20 -14.42 -0.82
N MET A 190 0.91 -14.11 -1.49
CA MET A 190 2.09 -14.99 -1.58
C MET A 190 2.72 -15.24 -0.20
N ALA A 191 2.78 -14.21 0.65
CA ALA A 191 3.34 -14.33 1.99
C ALA A 191 2.50 -15.25 2.88
N PHE A 192 1.18 -15.21 2.79
CA PHE A 192 0.32 -16.15 3.49
C PHE A 192 0.35 -17.56 2.87
N GLU A 193 0.54 -17.68 1.57
CA GLU A 193 0.62 -18.98 0.88
C GLU A 193 1.90 -19.74 1.26
N LYS A 194 3.02 -19.05 1.39
CA LYS A 194 4.36 -19.62 1.64
C LYS A 194 4.98 -19.05 2.94
N PRO A 195 4.35 -19.24 4.12
CA PRO A 195 4.82 -18.61 5.36
C PRO A 195 6.27 -18.95 5.70
N GLY A 196 6.76 -20.15 5.42
CA GLY A 196 8.14 -20.53 5.68
C GLY A 196 9.21 -19.74 4.89
N HIS A 197 8.81 -19.04 3.83
CA HIS A 197 9.69 -18.15 3.04
C HIS A 197 9.57 -16.69 3.47
N TRP A 198 8.44 -16.30 4.05
CA TRP A 198 8.09 -14.91 4.28
C TRP A 198 8.09 -14.49 5.76
N GLN A 199 7.89 -15.44 6.69
CA GLN A 199 7.86 -15.09 8.12
C GLN A 199 9.19 -14.48 8.58
N ASP A 200 9.07 -13.47 9.42
CA ASP A 200 10.17 -12.72 10.03
C ASP A 200 11.09 -12.02 9.01
N GLN A 201 10.51 -11.70 7.85
CA GLN A 201 11.19 -11.01 6.75
C GLN A 201 10.63 -9.61 6.54
N THR A 202 11.51 -8.73 6.06
CA THR A 202 11.16 -7.42 5.49
C THR A 202 11.48 -7.44 4.01
N ARG A 203 10.56 -6.99 3.16
CA ARG A 203 10.71 -6.93 1.70
C ARG A 203 10.33 -5.56 1.18
N GLU A 204 11.23 -4.93 0.48
CA GLU A 204 10.96 -3.71 -0.29
C GLU A 204 10.37 -4.08 -1.64
N LEU A 205 9.39 -3.32 -2.10
CA LEU A 205 8.61 -3.64 -3.29
C LEU A 205 8.58 -2.46 -4.25
N ALA A 206 9.17 -2.62 -5.44
CA ALA A 206 9.10 -1.68 -6.56
C ALA A 206 8.79 -2.43 -7.86
N GLY A 207 7.94 -1.86 -8.70
CA GLY A 207 7.49 -2.46 -9.97
C GLY A 207 8.17 -1.86 -11.19
N ASP A 208 8.39 -0.56 -11.19
CA ASP A 208 9.00 0.20 -12.29
C ASP A 208 9.74 1.43 -11.76
N GLU A 209 10.57 2.02 -12.61
CA GLU A 209 11.32 3.24 -12.30
C GLU A 209 11.41 4.14 -13.54
N LEU A 210 10.96 5.41 -13.41
CA LEU A 210 10.94 6.35 -14.51
C LEU A 210 11.47 7.71 -14.08
N SER A 211 12.14 8.43 -15.01
CA SER A 211 12.36 9.86 -14.85
C SER A 211 11.06 10.63 -15.02
N MET A 212 11.02 11.89 -14.56
CA MET A 212 9.82 12.71 -14.74
C MET A 212 9.53 13.00 -16.22
N GLU A 213 10.58 13.07 -17.07
CA GLU A 213 10.42 13.16 -18.52
C GLU A 213 9.77 11.90 -19.09
N GLU A 214 10.32 10.71 -18.79
CA GLU A 214 9.78 9.41 -19.24
C GLU A 214 8.33 9.24 -18.77
N LEU A 215 8.03 9.60 -17.51
CA LEU A 215 6.69 9.55 -16.94
C LEU A 215 5.72 10.45 -17.73
N THR A 216 6.14 11.70 -18.00
CA THR A 216 5.34 12.69 -18.75
C THR A 216 5.02 12.20 -20.16
N GLU A 217 6.02 11.65 -20.85
CA GLU A 217 5.86 11.07 -22.18
C GLU A 217 4.85 9.91 -22.18
N ARG A 218 4.96 8.99 -21.20
CA ARG A 218 4.05 7.84 -21.11
C ARG A 218 2.61 8.25 -20.77
N LEU A 219 2.44 9.21 -19.85
CA LEU A 219 1.12 9.79 -19.54
C LEU A 219 0.52 10.48 -20.76
N GLY A 220 1.32 11.25 -21.51
CA GLY A 220 0.91 11.90 -22.74
C GLY A 220 0.43 10.90 -23.80
N ARG A 221 1.22 9.85 -24.05
CA ARG A 221 0.83 8.77 -24.97
C ARG A 221 -0.47 8.10 -24.57
N ALA A 222 -0.62 7.76 -23.27
CA ALA A 222 -1.83 7.13 -22.73
C ALA A 222 -3.05 8.06 -22.82
N SER A 223 -2.85 9.38 -22.69
CA SER A 223 -3.93 10.38 -22.83
C SER A 223 -4.26 10.72 -24.28
N GLY A 224 -3.41 10.32 -25.23
CA GLY A 224 -3.51 10.73 -26.66
C GLY A 224 -3.29 12.24 -26.85
N ARG A 225 -2.44 12.85 -26.01
CA ARG A 225 -2.15 14.29 -25.98
C ARG A 225 -0.66 14.54 -25.88
N GLN A 226 -0.23 15.69 -26.35
CA GLN A 226 1.08 16.21 -26.02
C GLN A 226 1.02 16.82 -24.61
N VAL A 227 1.81 16.27 -23.70
CA VAL A 227 1.92 16.76 -22.31
C VAL A 227 3.30 17.36 -22.12
N ARG A 228 3.37 18.56 -21.53
CA ARG A 228 4.61 19.23 -21.21
C ARG A 228 4.89 19.05 -19.72
N TYR A 229 6.10 18.64 -19.37
CA TYR A 229 6.59 18.71 -18.01
C TYR A 229 6.86 20.15 -17.61
N GLN A 230 6.46 20.54 -16.41
CA GLN A 230 6.73 21.85 -15.83
C GLN A 230 7.28 21.65 -14.42
N GLN A 231 8.58 21.92 -14.27
CA GLN A 231 9.15 21.99 -12.93
C GLN A 231 8.64 23.26 -12.23
N VAL A 232 8.06 23.08 -11.04
CA VAL A 232 7.55 24.19 -10.23
C VAL A 232 8.51 24.50 -9.08
N PRO A 233 8.62 25.78 -8.65
CA PRO A 233 9.42 26.14 -7.49
C PRO A 233 8.93 25.42 -6.21
N TRP A 234 9.85 25.06 -5.32
CA TRP A 234 9.56 24.37 -4.09
C TRP A 234 8.59 25.11 -3.17
N ASP A 235 8.71 26.46 -3.11
CA ASP A 235 7.81 27.28 -2.28
C ASP A 235 6.37 27.28 -2.82
N ASP A 236 6.22 27.22 -4.15
CA ASP A 236 4.90 27.12 -4.78
C ASP A 236 4.29 25.74 -4.52
N TRP A 237 5.11 24.69 -4.58
CA TRP A 237 4.71 23.33 -4.27
C TRP A 237 4.25 23.19 -2.82
N GLU A 238 5.04 23.73 -1.86
CA GLU A 238 4.69 23.67 -0.44
C GLU A 238 3.38 24.38 -0.13
N ARG A 239 3.08 25.49 -0.78
CA ARG A 239 1.78 26.17 -0.65
C ARG A 239 0.60 25.32 -1.15
N GLN A 240 0.83 24.43 -2.12
CA GLN A 240 -0.22 23.57 -2.69
C GLN A 240 -0.46 22.30 -1.87
N VAL A 241 0.61 21.63 -1.43
CA VAL A 241 0.53 20.29 -0.84
C VAL A 241 0.81 20.23 0.66
N GLY A 242 1.34 21.34 1.22
CA GLY A 242 1.75 21.43 2.62
C GLY A 242 3.15 20.89 2.89
N HIS A 243 3.66 21.20 4.08
CA HIS A 243 5.04 20.94 4.49
C HIS A 243 5.40 19.45 4.46
N GLU A 244 4.57 18.61 5.05
CA GLU A 244 4.84 17.15 5.18
C GLU A 244 5.08 16.49 3.82
N LEU A 245 4.19 16.72 2.84
CA LEU A 245 4.36 16.17 1.50
C LEU A 245 5.55 16.80 0.78
N THR A 246 5.86 18.07 1.03
CA THR A 246 7.04 18.72 0.45
C THR A 246 8.34 18.08 0.94
N VAL A 247 8.44 17.74 2.23
CA VAL A 247 9.60 17.00 2.76
C VAL A 247 9.77 15.66 2.04
N MET A 248 8.67 14.93 1.82
CA MET A 248 8.70 13.67 1.06
C MET A 248 9.18 13.88 -0.39
N TRP A 249 8.67 14.89 -1.09
CA TRP A 249 9.09 15.18 -2.47
C TRP A 249 10.54 15.63 -2.57
N ARG A 250 11.06 16.40 -1.58
CA ARG A 250 12.50 16.74 -1.48
C ARG A 250 13.35 15.48 -1.29
N TRP A 251 12.91 14.57 -0.43
CA TRP A 251 13.60 13.31 -0.23
C TRP A 251 13.65 12.46 -1.53
N PHE A 252 12.59 12.45 -2.35
CA PHE A 252 12.61 11.82 -3.67
C PHE A 252 13.63 12.46 -4.60
N GLU A 253 13.79 13.78 -4.54
CA GLU A 253 14.75 14.52 -5.35
C GLU A 253 16.21 14.24 -4.95
N GLU A 254 16.48 14.17 -3.66
CA GLU A 254 17.82 14.11 -3.09
C GLU A 254 18.35 12.69 -2.89
N HIS A 255 17.46 11.77 -2.57
CA HIS A 255 17.80 10.40 -2.18
C HIS A 255 17.07 9.36 -3.04
N GLY A 256 15.73 9.46 -3.11
CA GLY A 256 14.90 8.48 -3.82
C GLY A 256 14.86 7.10 -3.16
N TYR A 257 14.20 6.19 -3.84
CA TYR A 257 14.18 4.78 -3.47
C TYR A 257 15.28 4.02 -4.21
N HIS A 258 15.78 2.92 -3.62
CA HIS A 258 16.86 2.10 -4.20
C HIS A 258 16.54 0.61 -4.17
N VAL A 259 15.30 0.25 -4.45
CA VAL A 259 14.86 -1.14 -4.48
C VAL A 259 15.36 -1.82 -5.76
N ASP A 260 15.92 -3.02 -5.64
CA ASP A 260 16.29 -3.83 -6.80
C ASP A 260 15.03 -4.42 -7.47
N THR A 261 14.51 -3.71 -8.47
CA THR A 261 13.31 -4.12 -9.21
C THR A 261 13.49 -5.46 -9.94
N ALA A 262 14.73 -5.85 -10.28
CA ALA A 262 14.99 -7.12 -10.93
C ALA A 262 14.80 -8.29 -9.96
N LEU A 263 15.23 -8.15 -8.70
CA LEU A 263 14.98 -9.14 -7.65
C LEU A 263 13.48 -9.26 -7.35
N VAL A 264 12.77 -8.13 -7.24
CA VAL A 264 11.31 -8.15 -7.03
C VAL A 264 10.61 -8.88 -8.17
N ARG A 265 11.04 -8.65 -9.42
CA ARG A 265 10.49 -9.32 -10.61
C ARG A 265 10.84 -10.82 -10.67
N GLN A 266 11.99 -11.23 -10.18
CA GLN A 266 12.34 -12.66 -10.06
C GLN A 266 11.39 -13.37 -9.09
N GLU A 267 11.04 -12.72 -7.97
CA GLU A 267 10.09 -13.27 -6.98
C GLU A 267 8.64 -13.26 -7.49
N TYR A 268 8.26 -12.24 -8.26
CA TYR A 268 6.95 -12.12 -8.89
C TYR A 268 7.08 -11.75 -10.37
N PRO A 269 7.21 -12.72 -11.29
CA PRO A 269 7.42 -12.46 -12.73
C PRO A 269 6.28 -11.69 -13.42
N GLN A 270 5.09 -11.65 -12.81
CA GLN A 270 3.92 -10.92 -13.31
C GLN A 270 3.89 -9.45 -12.87
N LEU A 271 4.94 -8.97 -12.19
CA LEU A 271 5.06 -7.62 -11.67
C LEU A 271 4.73 -6.57 -12.74
N THR A 272 3.86 -5.65 -12.39
CA THR A 272 3.26 -4.68 -13.31
C THR A 272 4.23 -3.53 -13.59
N GLY A 273 4.59 -3.33 -14.86
CA GLY A 273 5.26 -2.11 -15.31
C GLY A 273 4.25 -0.98 -15.56
N PHE A 274 4.74 0.25 -15.60
CA PHE A 274 3.89 1.45 -15.69
C PHE A 274 3.02 1.48 -16.96
N ASP A 275 3.54 1.08 -18.10
CA ASP A 275 2.76 1.03 -19.35
C ASP A 275 1.58 0.05 -19.26
N ARG A 276 1.78 -1.11 -18.64
CA ARG A 276 0.69 -2.06 -18.39
C ARG A 276 -0.34 -1.48 -17.43
N TRP A 277 0.12 -0.83 -16.36
CA TRP A 277 -0.76 -0.15 -15.40
C TRP A 277 -1.59 0.95 -16.09
N LEU A 278 -0.97 1.78 -16.94
CA LEU A 278 -1.67 2.82 -17.72
C LEU A 278 -2.77 2.22 -18.60
N SER A 279 -2.50 1.11 -19.28
CA SER A 279 -3.49 0.45 -20.13
C SER A 279 -4.71 -0.05 -19.34
N GLN A 280 -4.53 -0.44 -18.11
CA GLN A 280 -5.57 -1.01 -17.23
C GLN A 280 -6.35 0.07 -16.45
N HIS A 281 -5.72 1.18 -16.09
CA HIS A 281 -6.29 2.15 -15.15
C HIS A 281 -6.50 3.54 -15.75
N TRP A 282 -5.65 3.96 -16.68
CA TRP A 282 -5.73 5.29 -17.25
C TRP A 282 -6.78 5.38 -18.37
N LEU A 283 -6.85 4.37 -19.23
CA LEU A 283 -7.75 4.38 -20.39
C LEU A 283 -9.21 4.04 -20.04
N LEU A 284 -9.46 3.16 -19.08
CA LEU A 284 -10.80 2.63 -18.76
C LEU A 284 -11.82 3.67 -18.24
N ARG A 285 -11.38 4.84 -17.78
CA ARG A 285 -12.31 5.90 -17.30
C ARG A 285 -12.73 6.90 -18.37
N ARG A 286 -12.28 6.75 -19.62
CA ARG A 286 -12.75 7.58 -20.75
C ARG A 286 -14.08 7.13 -21.35
N THR A 287 -14.58 5.97 -20.97
CA THR A 287 -15.78 5.33 -21.56
C THR A 287 -16.96 5.23 -20.58
N ALA A 288 -16.92 5.92 -19.43
CA ALA A 288 -17.98 5.93 -18.43
C ALA A 288 -18.66 7.30 -18.33
#